data_e0ab2bc96e364de1e8099c8d72d0a640
#
_entry.id   e0ab2bc96e364de1e8099c8d72d0a640
#
_cell.length_a   1.000
_cell.length_b   1.000
_cell.length_c   1.000
_cell.angle_alpha   90.00
_cell.angle_beta   90.00
_cell.angle_gamma   90.00
#
_symmetry.space_group_name_H-M   'P 1'
#
loop_
_entity.id
_entity.type
_entity.pdbx_description
1 polymer ?
#
loop_
_entity_poly.entity_id
_entity_poly.type
_entity_poly.pdbx_seq_one_letter_code
_entity_poly.pdbx_strand_id
1 'polypeptide(L)'
;MMIYTFTEAGYGHANEDAIAYRPHPATDNFALCALADGQGGRPGGGMAAQTAVLLVLDAACAVKPEALRSPIRWLDICNVADRGVAAEPDTGYCTLVALAAAGEWVVGASSGDSAAVLILEHSAVILTDRQHKNPPVGSGAARFEAFSARPGMGWRILVASDGVWKYVGWERMIAVGRSAQGNQIADALRREVLQSHRLLPDDFSVIVIES
;
A
#
# COMPACT_ATOMS: atom_id res chain seq x y z
N MET A 1 -9.17 15.66 -2.51
CA MET A 1 -8.56 14.44 -1.94
C MET A 1 -7.21 14.79 -1.37
N MET A 2 -6.93 14.41 -0.13
CA MET A 2 -5.66 14.66 0.55
C MET A 2 -4.92 13.34 0.77
N ILE A 3 -3.58 13.37 0.65
CA ILE A 3 -2.74 12.20 0.82
C ILE A 3 -1.63 12.55 1.79
N TYR A 4 -1.43 11.69 2.78
CA TYR A 4 -0.37 11.79 3.76
C TYR A 4 0.41 10.48 3.78
N THR A 5 1.71 10.58 3.91
CA THR A 5 2.60 9.42 3.92
C THR A 5 3.54 9.49 5.10
N PHE A 6 3.81 8.34 5.69
CA PHE A 6 4.79 8.20 6.76
C PHE A 6 5.52 6.87 6.60
N THR A 7 6.84 6.88 6.78
CA THR A 7 7.67 5.68 6.80
C THR A 7 8.81 5.85 7.80
N GLU A 8 9.12 4.82 8.57
CA GLU A 8 10.19 4.78 9.58
C GLU A 8 10.73 3.36 9.67
N ALA A 9 12.07 3.24 9.76
CA ALA A 9 12.71 1.95 9.93
C ALA A 9 12.36 1.30 11.27
N GLY A 10 12.23 0.00 11.29
CA GLY A 10 12.22 -0.81 12.48
C GLY A 10 13.55 -0.73 13.24
N TYR A 11 13.53 -1.12 14.50
CA TYR A 11 14.71 -1.01 15.34
C TYR A 11 15.84 -1.94 14.89
N GLY A 12 17.01 -1.35 14.65
CA GLY A 12 18.25 -2.10 14.40
C GLY A 12 18.54 -2.50 12.95
N HIS A 13 17.69 -2.09 12.00
CA HIS A 13 17.93 -2.33 10.57
C HIS A 13 17.57 -1.14 9.69
N ALA A 14 17.95 -1.19 8.42
CA ALA A 14 17.55 -0.20 7.44
C ALA A 14 16.08 -0.43 7.04
N ASN A 15 15.40 0.65 6.67
CA ASN A 15 14.03 0.57 6.16
C ASN A 15 13.99 -0.10 4.79
N GLU A 16 13.31 -1.22 4.67
CA GLU A 16 13.09 -1.95 3.42
C GLU A 16 11.70 -1.69 2.81
N ASP A 17 10.85 -0.90 3.48
CA ASP A 17 9.58 -0.44 2.93
C ASP A 17 9.78 0.67 1.89
N ALA A 18 8.90 0.70 0.89
CA ALA A 18 8.79 1.79 -0.08
C ALA A 18 7.36 2.25 -0.21
N ILE A 19 7.16 3.57 -0.21
CA ILE A 19 5.86 4.20 -0.44
C ILE A 19 6.00 5.32 -1.47
N ALA A 20 5.02 5.46 -2.35
CA ALA A 20 4.90 6.61 -3.22
C ALA A 20 3.45 6.89 -3.62
N TYR A 21 3.19 8.14 -3.99
CA TYR A 21 1.96 8.55 -4.63
C TYR A 21 2.26 9.52 -5.78
N ARG A 22 1.36 9.55 -6.76
CA ARG A 22 1.42 10.49 -7.88
C ARG A 22 0.00 10.91 -8.30
N PRO A 23 -0.23 12.16 -8.71
CA PRO A 23 -1.41 12.51 -9.48
C PRO A 23 -1.33 11.82 -10.84
N HIS A 24 -2.46 11.47 -11.42
CA HIS A 24 -2.48 10.95 -12.78
C HIS A 24 -2.22 12.10 -13.78
N PRO A 25 -1.31 11.94 -14.76
CA PRO A 25 -0.92 13.05 -15.64
C PRO A 25 -2.04 13.64 -16.51
N ALA A 26 -3.11 12.88 -16.74
CA ALA A 26 -4.25 13.32 -17.56
C ALA A 26 -5.42 13.91 -16.74
N THR A 27 -5.36 13.90 -15.39
CA THR A 27 -6.46 14.40 -14.55
C THR A 27 -6.04 14.61 -13.10
N ASP A 28 -6.41 15.74 -12.53
CA ASP A 28 -6.10 16.10 -11.12
C ASP A 28 -6.94 15.35 -10.08
N ASN A 29 -7.97 14.63 -10.51
CA ASN A 29 -8.91 13.96 -9.61
C ASN A 29 -8.54 12.50 -9.29
N PHE A 30 -7.37 12.04 -9.74
CA PHE A 30 -6.86 10.69 -9.52
C PHE A 30 -5.60 10.71 -8.67
N ALA A 31 -5.64 10.04 -7.55
CA ALA A 31 -4.45 9.68 -6.79
C ALA A 31 -4.06 8.24 -7.12
N LEU A 32 -2.84 8.06 -7.56
CA LEU A 32 -2.19 6.76 -7.71
C LEU A 32 -1.27 6.57 -6.51
N CYS A 33 -1.43 5.49 -5.78
CA CYS A 33 -0.64 5.19 -4.59
C CYS A 33 -0.11 3.77 -4.65
N ALA A 34 1.10 3.57 -4.13
CA ALA A 34 1.68 2.25 -3.97
C ALA A 34 2.49 2.16 -2.67
N LEU A 35 2.43 1.00 -2.04
CA LEU A 35 3.24 0.60 -0.90
C LEU A 35 3.77 -0.80 -1.18
N ALA A 36 5.04 -1.00 -0.91
CA ALA A 36 5.71 -2.29 -0.95
C ALA A 36 6.58 -2.44 0.30
N ASP A 37 6.60 -3.63 0.86
CA ASP A 37 7.37 -4.04 2.02
C ASP A 37 8.40 -5.06 1.53
N GLY A 38 9.68 -4.73 1.69
CA GLY A 38 10.80 -5.55 1.23
C GLY A 38 11.00 -6.76 2.13
N GLN A 39 11.16 -7.95 1.54
CA GLN A 39 11.36 -9.16 2.33
C GLN A 39 12.67 -9.12 3.11
N GLY A 40 12.59 -8.94 4.41
CA GLY A 40 13.74 -8.97 5.32
C GLY A 40 14.45 -10.32 5.38
N GLY A 41 15.70 -10.30 5.90
CA GLY A 41 16.51 -11.50 6.07
C GLY A 41 17.18 -12.02 4.78
N ARG A 42 17.00 -11.36 3.66
CA ARG A 42 17.69 -11.59 2.38
C ARG A 42 18.13 -10.25 1.78
N PRO A 43 19.27 -10.21 1.07
CA PRO A 43 19.68 -8.99 0.37
C PRO A 43 18.66 -8.56 -0.67
N GLY A 44 18.51 -7.26 -0.86
CA GLY A 44 17.76 -6.69 -1.98
C GLY A 44 16.25 -6.45 -1.74
N GLY A 45 15.70 -6.71 -0.54
CA GLY A 45 14.29 -6.48 -0.24
C GLY A 45 13.88 -5.02 -0.44
N GLY A 46 14.60 -4.10 0.16
CA GLY A 46 14.33 -2.66 -0.02
C GLY A 46 14.48 -2.17 -1.47
N MET A 47 15.43 -2.74 -2.24
CA MET A 47 15.55 -2.45 -3.66
C MET A 47 14.37 -2.99 -4.46
N ALA A 48 13.91 -4.21 -4.15
CA ALA A 48 12.70 -4.78 -4.75
C ALA A 48 11.47 -3.91 -4.48
N ALA A 49 11.28 -3.47 -3.23
CA ALA A 49 10.18 -2.60 -2.85
C ALA A 49 10.21 -1.26 -3.60
N GLN A 50 11.35 -0.58 -3.65
CA GLN A 50 11.51 0.68 -4.38
C GLN A 50 11.23 0.50 -5.87
N THR A 51 11.80 -0.53 -6.50
CA THR A 51 11.59 -0.83 -7.92
C THR A 51 10.12 -1.14 -8.21
N ALA A 52 9.46 -1.96 -7.39
CA ALA A 52 8.06 -2.32 -7.56
C ALA A 52 7.14 -1.09 -7.51
N VAL A 53 7.34 -0.21 -6.53
CA VAL A 53 6.53 1.02 -6.35
C VAL A 53 6.71 1.97 -7.54
N LEU A 54 7.93 2.14 -8.05
CA LEU A 54 8.19 3.01 -9.21
C LEU A 54 7.54 2.44 -10.48
N LEU A 55 7.79 1.16 -10.77
CA LEU A 55 7.28 0.52 -11.98
C LEU A 55 5.75 0.45 -12.03
N VAL A 56 5.09 0.14 -10.91
CA VAL A 56 3.63 0.08 -10.86
C VAL A 56 3.00 1.44 -11.08
N LEU A 57 3.58 2.51 -10.53
CA LEU A 57 3.07 3.87 -10.73
C LEU A 57 3.33 4.37 -12.15
N ASP A 58 4.49 4.06 -12.74
CA ASP A 58 4.79 4.40 -14.14
C ASP A 58 3.82 3.67 -15.09
N ALA A 59 3.58 2.38 -14.86
CA ALA A 59 2.62 1.60 -15.63
C ALA A 59 1.19 2.14 -15.50
N ALA A 60 0.77 2.54 -14.28
CA ALA A 60 -0.53 3.14 -14.05
C ALA A 60 -0.68 4.51 -14.73
N CYS A 61 0.35 5.36 -14.69
CA CYS A 61 0.37 6.66 -15.36
C CYS A 61 0.27 6.55 -16.90
N ALA A 62 0.72 5.44 -17.48
CA ALA A 62 0.64 5.18 -18.92
C ALA A 62 -0.75 4.73 -19.39
N VAL A 63 -1.64 4.38 -18.47
CA VAL A 63 -3.01 3.89 -18.75
C VAL A 63 -3.98 5.07 -18.70
N LYS A 64 -4.96 5.11 -19.62
CA LYS A 64 -6.01 6.15 -19.58
C LYS A 64 -6.84 6.06 -18.29
N PRO A 65 -7.25 7.19 -17.67
CA PRO A 65 -7.98 7.20 -16.40
C PRO A 65 -9.23 6.29 -16.38
N GLU A 66 -9.96 6.23 -17.49
CA GLU A 66 -11.17 5.42 -17.60
C GLU A 66 -10.86 3.90 -17.47
N ALA A 67 -9.72 3.47 -18.01
CA ALA A 67 -9.30 2.08 -17.96
C ALA A 67 -8.81 1.66 -16.56
N LEU A 68 -8.32 2.62 -15.74
CA LEU A 68 -7.92 2.36 -14.37
C LEU A 68 -9.11 2.02 -13.44
N ARG A 69 -10.35 2.26 -13.87
CA ARG A 69 -11.56 1.84 -13.16
C ARG A 69 -11.80 0.33 -13.22
N SER A 70 -11.11 -0.37 -14.10
CA SER A 70 -11.24 -1.83 -14.24
C SER A 70 -10.28 -2.55 -13.28
N PRO A 71 -10.79 -3.38 -12.34
CA PRO A 71 -9.93 -4.18 -11.46
C PRO A 71 -8.97 -5.10 -12.23
N ILE A 72 -9.40 -5.67 -13.37
CA ILE A 72 -8.56 -6.54 -14.20
C ILE A 72 -7.34 -5.79 -14.73
N ARG A 73 -7.48 -4.49 -15.06
CA ARG A 73 -6.36 -3.69 -15.54
C ARG A 73 -5.25 -3.56 -14.49
N TRP A 74 -5.61 -3.55 -13.20
CA TRP A 74 -4.64 -3.51 -12.11
C TRP A 74 -3.81 -4.79 -11.99
N LEU A 75 -4.37 -5.94 -12.37
CA LEU A 75 -3.57 -7.17 -12.48
C LEU A 75 -2.48 -7.04 -13.53
N ASP A 76 -2.80 -6.49 -14.72
CA ASP A 76 -1.81 -6.25 -15.77
C ASP A 76 -0.72 -5.28 -15.32
N ILE A 77 -1.12 -4.17 -14.67
CA ILE A 77 -0.22 -3.14 -14.15
C ILE A 77 0.73 -3.72 -13.09
N CYS A 78 0.22 -4.45 -12.11
CA CYS A 78 1.04 -5.08 -11.08
C CYS A 78 1.96 -6.17 -11.62
N ASN A 79 1.52 -6.93 -12.63
CA ASN A 79 2.36 -7.92 -13.31
C ASN A 79 3.54 -7.26 -14.08
N VAL A 80 3.40 -6.01 -14.54
CA VAL A 80 4.55 -5.26 -15.11
C VAL A 80 5.59 -5.01 -14.02
N ALA A 81 5.18 -4.60 -12.83
CA ALA A 81 6.08 -4.37 -11.70
C ALA A 81 6.78 -5.67 -11.27
N ASP A 82 6.03 -6.77 -11.09
CA ASP A 82 6.62 -8.07 -10.71
C ASP A 82 7.70 -8.54 -11.70
N ARG A 83 7.40 -8.51 -13.00
CA ARG A 83 8.39 -8.88 -14.03
C ARG A 83 9.57 -7.91 -14.08
N GLY A 84 9.34 -6.62 -13.84
CA GLY A 84 10.39 -5.63 -13.82
C GLY A 84 11.36 -5.86 -12.64
N VAL A 85 10.83 -6.09 -11.43
CA VAL A 85 11.66 -6.45 -10.27
C VAL A 85 12.42 -7.76 -10.53
N ALA A 86 11.77 -8.78 -11.06
CA ALA A 86 12.41 -10.08 -11.37
C ALA A 86 13.55 -9.96 -12.41
N ALA A 87 13.54 -8.93 -13.25
CA ALA A 87 14.56 -8.69 -14.28
C ALA A 87 15.77 -7.91 -13.77
N GLU A 88 15.67 -7.24 -12.62
CA GLU A 88 16.75 -6.45 -12.04
C GLU A 88 17.73 -7.34 -11.27
N PRO A 89 19.03 -7.25 -11.57
CA PRO A 89 20.05 -7.99 -10.81
C PRO A 89 20.06 -7.59 -9.34
N ASP A 90 20.34 -8.53 -8.47
CA ASP A 90 20.54 -8.33 -7.03
C ASP A 90 19.31 -7.80 -6.27
N THR A 91 18.13 -7.79 -6.89
CA THR A 91 16.87 -7.52 -6.20
C THR A 91 16.39 -8.75 -5.44
N GLY A 92 15.77 -8.49 -4.27
CA GLY A 92 15.07 -9.49 -3.49
C GLY A 92 13.59 -9.61 -3.90
N TYR A 93 12.76 -9.81 -2.91
CA TYR A 93 11.31 -9.91 -3.03
C TYR A 93 10.63 -8.85 -2.17
N CYS A 94 9.37 -8.54 -2.49
CA CYS A 94 8.58 -7.63 -1.67
C CYS A 94 7.09 -8.00 -1.72
N THR A 95 6.29 -7.30 -0.92
CA THR A 95 4.84 -7.18 -1.10
C THR A 95 4.54 -6.09 -2.11
N LEU A 96 3.30 -5.95 -2.53
CA LEU A 96 2.83 -4.77 -3.26
C LEU A 96 1.33 -4.55 -3.03
N VAL A 97 0.98 -3.34 -2.63
CA VAL A 97 -0.39 -2.81 -2.69
C VAL A 97 -0.35 -1.59 -3.60
N ALA A 98 -1.11 -1.61 -4.68
CA ALA A 98 -1.19 -0.49 -5.61
C ALA A 98 -2.66 -0.18 -5.92
N LEU A 99 -3.02 1.11 -5.92
CA LEU A 99 -4.39 1.54 -6.14
C LEU A 99 -4.48 2.93 -6.78
N ALA A 100 -5.64 3.17 -7.40
CA ALA A 100 -6.14 4.50 -7.70
C ALA A 100 -7.35 4.81 -6.84
N ALA A 101 -7.40 6.05 -6.35
CA ALA A 101 -8.56 6.61 -5.68
C ALA A 101 -9.02 7.87 -6.44
N ALA A 102 -10.31 7.99 -6.69
CA ALA A 102 -10.88 9.12 -7.40
C ALA A 102 -12.36 9.30 -7.05
N GLY A 103 -12.68 10.37 -6.32
CA GLY A 103 -14.06 10.71 -5.98
C GLY A 103 -14.83 9.54 -5.34
N GLU A 104 -15.68 8.90 -6.12
CA GLU A 104 -16.59 7.87 -5.63
C GLU A 104 -16.06 6.44 -5.74
N TRP A 105 -14.82 6.22 -6.14
CA TRP A 105 -14.32 4.87 -6.32
C TRP A 105 -12.84 4.71 -5.98
N VAL A 106 -12.50 3.49 -5.61
CA VAL A 106 -11.17 3.00 -5.31
C VAL A 106 -10.99 1.69 -6.04
N VAL A 107 -9.91 1.52 -6.76
CA VAL A 107 -9.59 0.30 -7.50
C VAL A 107 -8.10 0.02 -7.39
N GLY A 108 -7.73 -1.24 -7.24
CA GLY A 108 -6.32 -1.61 -7.15
C GLY A 108 -6.12 -3.12 -7.20
N ALA A 109 -4.89 -3.51 -6.93
CA ALA A 109 -4.53 -4.91 -6.72
C ALA A 109 -3.40 -5.02 -5.69
N SER A 110 -3.28 -6.20 -5.08
CA SER A 110 -2.27 -6.48 -4.08
C SER A 110 -1.74 -7.91 -4.14
N SER A 111 -0.54 -8.08 -3.61
CA SER A 111 0.11 -9.37 -3.35
C SER A 111 1.02 -9.23 -2.14
N GLY A 112 1.01 -10.19 -1.23
CA GLY A 112 1.78 -10.16 0.00
C GLY A 112 0.93 -10.11 1.25
N ASP A 113 1.35 -9.35 2.27
CA ASP A 113 0.65 -9.11 3.52
C ASP A 113 0.61 -7.64 3.94
N SER A 114 1.15 -6.72 3.16
CA SER A 114 0.80 -5.30 3.28
C SER A 114 -0.68 -5.12 2.98
N ALA A 115 -1.33 -4.14 3.58
CA ALA A 115 -2.78 -4.07 3.58
C ALA A 115 -3.34 -2.72 3.14
N ALA A 116 -4.55 -2.74 2.58
CA ALA A 116 -5.38 -1.56 2.37
C ALA A 116 -6.73 -1.74 3.08
N VAL A 117 -7.10 -0.79 3.92
CA VAL A 117 -8.41 -0.76 4.59
C VAL A 117 -9.17 0.51 4.23
N LEU A 118 -10.38 0.32 3.74
CA LEU A 118 -11.35 1.39 3.50
C LEU A 118 -12.17 1.60 4.77
N ILE A 119 -12.14 2.82 5.29
CA ILE A 119 -12.83 3.22 6.52
C ILE A 119 -13.96 4.18 6.15
N LEU A 120 -15.15 3.82 6.56
CA LEU A 120 -16.37 4.60 6.45
C LEU A 120 -16.83 5.02 7.86
N GLU A 121 -17.81 5.90 7.95
CA GLU A 121 -18.34 6.36 9.23
C GLU A 121 -18.73 5.21 10.17
N HIS A 122 -19.48 4.24 9.66
CA HIS A 122 -20.05 3.14 10.48
C HIS A 122 -19.49 1.75 10.14
N SER A 123 -18.65 1.62 9.12
CA SER A 123 -18.11 0.34 8.67
C SER A 123 -16.65 0.47 8.24
N ALA A 124 -15.99 -0.66 8.05
CA ALA A 124 -14.67 -0.72 7.41
C ALA A 124 -14.56 -2.02 6.61
N VAL A 125 -13.78 -1.98 5.53
CA VAL A 125 -13.54 -3.12 4.64
C VAL A 125 -12.05 -3.25 4.41
N ILE A 126 -11.49 -4.42 4.68
CA ILE A 126 -10.12 -4.75 4.30
C ILE A 126 -10.16 -5.10 2.82
N LEU A 127 -9.64 -4.21 1.97
CA LEU A 127 -9.67 -4.37 0.51
C LEU A 127 -8.77 -5.50 0.04
N THR A 128 -7.76 -5.84 0.82
CA THR A 128 -6.71 -6.82 0.53
C THR A 128 -6.90 -8.16 1.24
N ASP A 129 -8.11 -8.46 1.72
CA ASP A 129 -8.42 -9.66 2.52
C ASP A 129 -8.19 -10.99 1.80
N ARG A 130 -8.19 -10.99 0.46
CA ARG A 130 -8.04 -12.18 -0.40
C ARG A 130 -6.66 -12.34 -1.03
N GLN A 131 -5.73 -11.45 -0.73
CA GLN A 131 -4.40 -11.47 -1.36
C GLN A 131 -3.59 -12.73 -0.99
N HIS A 132 -2.62 -13.04 -1.84
CA HIS A 132 -1.73 -14.18 -1.69
C HIS A 132 -0.32 -13.73 -1.35
N LYS A 133 0.35 -14.44 -0.41
CA LYS A 133 1.75 -14.16 -0.04
C LYS A 133 2.77 -14.79 -0.98
N ASN A 134 2.38 -15.86 -1.67
CA ASN A 134 3.29 -16.65 -2.50
C ASN A 134 2.67 -17.01 -3.84
N PRO A 135 3.45 -16.96 -4.93
CA PRO A 135 4.83 -16.43 -5.03
C PRO A 135 4.90 -14.92 -4.74
N PRO A 136 6.02 -14.42 -4.15
CA PRO A 136 6.18 -13.00 -3.82
C PRO A 136 6.41 -12.14 -5.06
N VAL A 137 6.23 -10.84 -4.94
CA VAL A 137 6.60 -9.86 -5.98
C VAL A 137 8.12 -9.84 -6.16
N GLY A 138 8.56 -9.82 -7.41
CA GLY A 138 9.96 -10.01 -7.81
C GLY A 138 10.29 -11.45 -8.22
N SER A 139 9.33 -12.38 -8.12
CA SER A 139 9.50 -13.75 -8.61
C SER A 139 9.19 -13.92 -10.11
N GLY A 140 8.57 -12.93 -10.75
CA GLY A 140 8.02 -13.01 -12.11
C GLY A 140 6.76 -13.89 -12.22
N ALA A 141 6.24 -14.36 -11.07
CA ALA A 141 5.08 -15.26 -10.99
C ALA A 141 4.15 -14.88 -9.80
N ALA A 142 4.25 -13.66 -9.28
CA ALA A 142 3.42 -13.16 -8.19
C ALA A 142 1.92 -13.27 -8.54
N ARG A 143 1.11 -13.57 -7.53
CA ARG A 143 -0.34 -13.66 -7.67
C ARG A 143 -0.98 -12.43 -7.09
N PHE A 144 -1.51 -11.59 -7.96
CA PHE A 144 -2.23 -10.40 -7.55
C PHE A 144 -3.73 -10.66 -7.42
N GLU A 145 -4.32 -10.13 -6.38
CA GLU A 145 -5.76 -10.09 -6.18
C GLU A 145 -6.25 -8.66 -6.39
N ALA A 146 -7.19 -8.49 -7.31
CA ALA A 146 -7.75 -7.18 -7.62
C ALA A 146 -8.90 -6.86 -6.68
N PHE A 147 -9.01 -5.59 -6.29
CA PHE A 147 -10.09 -5.08 -5.47
C PHE A 147 -10.71 -3.81 -6.04
N SER A 148 -11.96 -3.55 -5.69
CA SER A 148 -12.66 -2.30 -5.99
C SER A 148 -13.70 -1.98 -4.93
N ALA A 149 -13.92 -0.68 -4.70
CA ALA A 149 -14.96 -0.20 -3.81
C ALA A 149 -15.57 1.11 -4.34
N ARG A 150 -16.82 1.36 -3.97
CA ARG A 150 -17.52 2.65 -4.19
C ARG A 150 -17.96 3.20 -2.84
N PRO A 151 -17.09 3.94 -2.16
CA PRO A 151 -17.31 4.31 -0.77
C PRO A 151 -18.34 5.42 -0.52
N GLY A 152 -18.82 6.11 -1.54
CA GLY A 152 -19.66 7.29 -1.37
C GLY A 152 -18.85 8.53 -0.99
N MET A 153 -19.25 9.26 0.04
CA MET A 153 -18.59 10.47 0.54
C MET A 153 -17.99 10.23 1.95
N GLY A 154 -16.95 11.00 2.31
CA GLY A 154 -16.42 11.00 3.66
C GLY A 154 -15.67 9.71 4.03
N TRP A 155 -14.96 9.12 3.10
CA TRP A 155 -14.18 7.91 3.31
C TRP A 155 -12.70 8.20 3.54
N ARG A 156 -12.02 7.23 4.13
CA ARG A 156 -10.57 7.16 4.23
C ARG A 156 -10.05 5.80 3.80
N ILE A 157 -8.83 5.80 3.26
CA ILE A 157 -8.07 4.57 3.05
C ILE A 157 -6.78 4.68 3.83
N LEU A 158 -6.45 3.60 4.54
CA LEU A 158 -5.12 3.38 5.08
C LEU A 158 -4.48 2.26 4.30
N VAL A 159 -3.33 2.52 3.65
CA VAL A 159 -2.47 1.48 3.09
C VAL A 159 -1.28 1.36 4.03
N ALA A 160 -0.99 0.16 4.51
CA ALA A 160 -0.02 -0.05 5.57
C ALA A 160 0.81 -1.31 5.36
N SER A 161 2.09 -1.25 5.72
CA SER A 161 2.92 -2.44 5.86
C SER A 161 2.49 -3.27 7.07
N ASP A 162 2.98 -4.48 7.16
CA ASP A 162 2.64 -5.40 8.24
C ASP A 162 3.17 -4.93 9.60
N GLY A 163 4.26 -4.17 9.62
CA GLY A 163 4.77 -3.50 10.83
C GLY A 163 3.80 -2.49 11.45
N VAL A 164 2.73 -2.10 10.73
CA VAL A 164 1.64 -1.31 11.29
C VAL A 164 0.52 -2.22 11.79
N TRP A 165 -0.15 -2.93 10.89
CA TRP A 165 -1.40 -3.60 11.22
C TRP A 165 -1.22 -4.83 12.12
N LYS A 166 -0.10 -5.54 12.05
CA LYS A 166 0.21 -6.68 12.94
C LYS A 166 0.38 -6.24 14.39
N TYR A 167 0.99 -5.07 14.62
CA TYR A 167 1.32 -4.61 15.96
C TYR A 167 0.25 -3.71 16.58
N VAL A 168 -0.52 -2.99 15.75
CA VAL A 168 -1.67 -2.19 16.20
C VAL A 168 -2.94 -3.02 16.35
N GLY A 169 -3.14 -3.97 15.44
CA GLY A 169 -4.39 -4.73 15.29
C GLY A 169 -5.47 -3.95 14.53
N TRP A 170 -6.33 -4.71 13.82
CA TRP A 170 -7.33 -4.14 12.91
C TRP A 170 -8.33 -3.21 13.59
N GLU A 171 -8.87 -3.61 14.74
CA GLU A 171 -9.88 -2.83 15.46
C GLU A 171 -9.34 -1.46 15.86
N ARG A 172 -8.11 -1.43 16.39
CA ARG A 172 -7.47 -0.20 16.82
C ARG A 172 -7.07 0.68 15.66
N MET A 173 -6.53 0.08 14.58
CA MET A 173 -6.17 0.80 13.36
C MET A 173 -7.40 1.49 12.74
N ILE A 174 -8.54 0.81 12.67
CA ILE A 174 -9.80 1.35 12.19
C ILE A 174 -10.32 2.46 13.12
N ALA A 175 -10.25 2.26 14.44
CA ALA A 175 -10.66 3.27 15.41
C ALA A 175 -9.84 4.56 15.30
N VAL A 176 -8.52 4.45 15.18
CA VAL A 176 -7.61 5.59 14.95
C VAL A 176 -7.95 6.27 13.63
N GLY A 177 -8.14 5.50 12.55
CA GLY A 177 -8.52 6.02 11.24
C GLY A 177 -9.86 6.75 11.22
N ARG A 178 -10.78 6.49 12.15
CA ARG A 178 -12.04 7.24 12.31
C ARG A 178 -11.89 8.51 13.13
N SER A 179 -11.06 8.47 14.18
CA SER A 179 -10.99 9.55 15.19
C SER A 179 -9.94 10.61 14.89
N ALA A 180 -8.86 10.27 14.22
CA ALA A 180 -7.78 11.19 13.85
C ALA A 180 -7.94 11.68 12.41
N GLN A 181 -7.14 12.68 11.99
CA GLN A 181 -7.18 13.27 10.66
C GLN A 181 -5.77 13.47 10.12
N GLY A 182 -5.63 13.27 8.81
CA GLY A 182 -4.40 13.54 8.08
C GLY A 182 -3.18 12.81 8.65
N ASN A 183 -2.08 13.55 8.83
CA ASN A 183 -0.83 13.04 9.39
C ASN A 183 -0.96 12.55 10.85
N GLN A 184 -1.93 13.05 11.61
CA GLN A 184 -2.16 12.60 12.99
C GLN A 184 -2.52 11.12 13.08
N ILE A 185 -3.05 10.53 11.99
CA ILE A 185 -3.34 9.10 11.93
C ILE A 185 -2.05 8.28 12.05
N ALA A 186 -1.04 8.62 11.25
CA ALA A 186 0.26 7.93 11.29
C ALA A 186 0.92 8.06 12.68
N ASP A 187 0.93 9.27 13.25
CA ASP A 187 1.46 9.53 14.59
C ASP A 187 0.72 8.76 15.68
N ALA A 188 -0.60 8.63 15.56
CA ALA A 188 -1.41 7.88 16.52
C ALA A 188 -1.13 6.38 16.43
N LEU A 189 -1.10 5.82 15.21
CA LEU A 189 -0.77 4.40 14.98
C LEU A 189 0.64 4.07 15.50
N ARG A 190 1.61 4.93 15.20
CA ARG A 190 2.99 4.78 15.70
C ARG A 190 3.05 4.75 17.23
N ARG A 191 2.32 5.64 17.89
CA ARG A 191 2.23 5.66 19.37
C ARG A 191 1.64 4.37 19.93
N GLU A 192 0.63 3.78 19.28
CA GLU A 192 0.06 2.49 19.70
C GLU A 192 1.13 1.38 19.70
N VAL A 193 1.95 1.30 18.62
CA VAL A 193 3.04 0.33 18.55
C VAL A 193 4.05 0.56 19.67
N LEU A 194 4.50 1.80 19.85
CA LEU A 194 5.52 2.14 20.86
C LEU A 194 5.05 1.95 22.29
N GLN A 195 3.76 2.15 22.59
CA GLN A 195 3.19 1.88 23.91
C GLN A 195 3.21 0.39 24.27
N SER A 196 3.00 -0.48 23.27
CA SER A 196 2.97 -1.93 23.47
C SER A 196 4.36 -2.57 23.41
N HIS A 197 5.27 -2.06 22.57
CA HIS A 197 6.54 -2.71 22.22
C HIS A 197 7.79 -1.90 22.58
N ARG A 198 7.65 -0.62 22.99
CA ARG A 198 8.72 0.35 23.31
C ARG A 198 9.60 0.78 22.13
N LEU A 199 9.72 -0.03 21.11
CA LEU A 199 10.45 0.18 19.86
C LEU A 199 9.56 -0.26 18.71
N LEU A 200 9.86 0.17 17.49
CA LEU A 200 9.22 -0.37 16.29
C LEU A 200 9.82 -1.75 16.01
N PRO A 201 9.04 -2.85 16.09
CA PRO A 201 9.59 -4.19 15.88
C PRO A 201 9.89 -4.50 14.41
N ASP A 202 9.27 -3.72 13.50
CA ASP A 202 9.39 -3.86 12.06
C ASP A 202 9.33 -2.50 11.38
N ASP A 203 9.59 -2.42 10.09
CA ASP A 203 9.43 -1.21 9.30
C ASP A 203 7.98 -0.74 9.34
N PHE A 204 7.79 0.54 9.53
CA PHE A 204 6.48 1.14 9.78
C PHE A 204 6.14 2.10 8.65
N SER A 205 5.28 1.70 7.73
CA SER A 205 4.87 2.54 6.60
C SER A 205 3.36 2.62 6.46
N VAL A 206 2.86 3.84 6.28
CA VAL A 206 1.43 4.09 6.08
C VAL A 206 1.19 5.20 5.05
N ILE A 207 0.22 4.99 4.18
CA ILE A 207 -0.39 6.00 3.31
C ILE A 207 -1.80 6.22 3.81
N VAL A 208 -2.17 7.47 4.05
CA VAL A 208 -3.53 7.91 4.40
C VAL A 208 -4.10 8.67 3.22
N ILE A 209 -5.25 8.27 2.72
CA ILE A 209 -6.00 8.95 1.65
C ILE A 209 -7.35 9.37 2.23
N GLU A 210 -7.66 10.67 2.15
CA GLU A 210 -8.91 11.26 2.63
C GLU A 210 -9.67 11.92 1.46
N SER A 211 -10.96 11.57 1.33
CA SER A 211 -11.85 12.15 0.31
C SER A 211 -12.27 13.57 0.60
#